data_65a400eaf1036003ca3f7ee7e97669ba
#
_entry.id   65a400eaf1036003ca3f7ee7e97669ba
#
_cell.length_a   1.000
_cell.length_b   1.000
_cell.length_c   1.000
_cell.angle_alpha   90.00
_cell.angle_beta   90.00
_cell.angle_gamma   90.00
#
_symmetry.space_group_name_H-M   'P 1'
#
loop_
_entity.id
_entity.type
_entity.pdbx_description
1 polymer ?
#
loop_
_entity_poly.entity_id
_entity_poly.type
_entity_poly.pdbx_seq_one_letter_code
_entity_poly.pdbx_strand_id
1 'polypeptide(L)'
;GVGVGAEPEEIPRFQSEVELVAQRWEREGAEKFAPVWARTPGREQLETKDPRAFNEFVGQLAEHSAKGAANTLRGVQMRRPSPFQLEGELSKLTVPTLIMHGDEDRPALATGTFLKRTIPSAGLAVLPKAGHTINIEEPALFNMLLQDFFTTVDNGRWSLRDKRSEGPVVLLNPENES
;
A
#
# COMPACT_ATOMS: atom_id res chain seq x y z
N GLY A 1 4.16 -0.04 1.92
CA GLY A 1 3.25 0.84 1.20
C GLY A 1 3.96 1.66 0.13
N VAL A 2 3.30 1.86 -0.96
CA VAL A 2 3.81 2.59 -2.13
C VAL A 2 2.95 3.81 -2.49
N GLY A 3 2.14 4.30 -1.56
CA GLY A 3 1.19 5.39 -1.81
C GLY A 3 1.80 6.78 -1.66
N VAL A 4 2.43 7.06 -0.52
CA VAL A 4 2.94 8.41 -0.22
C VAL A 4 4.09 8.78 -1.17
N GLY A 5 3.98 9.95 -1.81
CA GLY A 5 4.98 10.44 -2.77
C GLY A 5 5.09 9.59 -4.03
N ALA A 6 4.04 8.85 -4.39
CA ALA A 6 4.05 8.04 -5.59
C ALA A 6 3.81 8.87 -6.86
N GLU A 7 2.98 9.91 -6.77
CA GLU A 7 2.74 10.81 -7.91
C GLU A 7 4.04 11.53 -8.29
N PRO A 8 4.37 11.60 -9.58
CA PRO A 8 5.66 12.17 -10.05
C PRO A 8 5.90 13.59 -9.54
N GLU A 9 4.87 14.41 -9.46
CA GLU A 9 4.93 15.80 -9.00
C GLU A 9 5.24 15.91 -7.50
N GLU A 10 4.90 14.89 -6.73
CA GLU A 10 5.09 14.84 -5.28
C GLU A 10 6.48 14.33 -4.87
N ILE A 11 7.21 13.67 -5.78
CA ILE A 11 8.49 13.02 -5.47
C ILE A 11 9.50 13.97 -4.79
N PRO A 12 9.75 15.20 -5.29
CA PRO A 12 10.71 16.10 -4.64
C PRO A 12 10.31 16.50 -3.22
N ARG A 13 9.02 16.77 -3.03
CA ARG A 13 8.48 17.09 -1.70
C ARG A 13 8.60 15.88 -0.76
N PHE A 14 8.21 14.71 -1.22
CA PHE A 14 8.31 13.47 -0.47
C PHE A 14 9.75 13.18 -0.04
N GLN A 15 10.73 13.35 -0.94
CA GLN A 15 12.13 13.15 -0.60
C GLN A 15 12.61 14.11 0.49
N SER A 16 12.20 15.37 0.42
CA SER A 16 12.52 16.37 1.44
C SER A 16 11.90 16.02 2.79
N GLU A 17 10.64 15.59 2.82
CA GLU A 17 9.94 15.16 4.04
C GLU A 17 10.60 13.91 4.65
N VAL A 18 10.97 12.94 3.82
CA VAL A 18 11.67 11.71 4.27
C VAL A 18 13.03 12.04 4.89
N GLU A 19 13.79 13.00 4.33
CA GLU A 19 15.06 13.43 4.93
C GLU A 19 14.84 14.07 6.30
N LEU A 20 13.83 14.93 6.46
CA LEU A 20 13.50 15.51 7.76
C LEU A 20 13.14 14.44 8.80
N VAL A 21 12.40 13.42 8.39
CA VAL A 21 12.05 12.28 9.25
C VAL A 21 13.31 11.48 9.62
N ALA A 22 14.21 11.22 8.67
CA ALA A 22 15.46 10.52 8.92
C ALA A 22 16.33 11.27 9.95
N GLN A 23 16.45 12.60 9.82
CA GLN A 23 17.16 13.44 10.78
C GLN A 23 16.52 13.39 12.17
N ARG A 24 15.19 13.31 12.26
CA ARG A 24 14.51 13.18 13.56
C ARG A 24 14.80 11.85 14.22
N TRP A 25 14.79 10.73 13.48
CA TRP A 25 15.21 9.43 14.01
C TRP A 25 16.61 9.50 14.61
N GLU A 26 17.57 10.09 13.90
CA GLU A 26 18.96 10.21 14.37
C GLU A 26 19.11 11.13 15.59
N ARG A 27 18.42 12.27 15.58
CA ARG A 27 18.55 13.30 16.62
C ARG A 27 17.84 12.92 17.92
N GLU A 28 16.62 12.36 17.80
CA GLU A 28 15.74 12.12 18.94
C GLU A 28 15.88 10.70 19.50
N GLY A 29 16.36 9.77 18.67
CA GLY A 29 16.44 8.35 18.99
C GLY A 29 15.08 7.64 18.83
N ALA A 30 15.12 6.30 18.73
CA ALA A 30 13.94 5.51 18.46
C ALA A 30 12.91 5.59 19.59
N GLU A 31 13.34 5.51 20.84
CA GLU A 31 12.45 5.52 22.00
C GLU A 31 11.57 6.78 22.06
N LYS A 32 12.13 7.95 21.77
CA LYS A 32 11.41 9.22 21.80
C LYS A 32 10.60 9.48 20.54
N PHE A 33 11.13 9.08 19.38
CA PHE A 33 10.50 9.41 18.11
C PHE A 33 9.44 8.39 17.65
N ALA A 34 9.54 7.12 18.05
CA ALA A 34 8.58 6.09 17.68
C ALA A 34 7.11 6.45 18.00
N PRO A 35 6.76 6.98 19.19
CA PRO A 35 5.39 7.37 19.51
C PRO A 35 4.86 8.48 18.60
N VAL A 36 5.72 9.38 18.14
CA VAL A 36 5.37 10.46 17.21
C VAL A 36 5.19 9.90 15.80
N TRP A 37 6.09 9.05 15.37
CA TRP A 37 6.03 8.41 14.06
C TRP A 37 4.83 7.48 13.92
N ALA A 38 4.48 6.75 14.97
CA ALA A 38 3.33 5.87 14.98
C ALA A 38 1.99 6.60 14.79
N ARG A 39 1.92 7.90 15.13
CA ARG A 39 0.72 8.74 14.97
C ARG A 39 0.71 9.56 13.68
N THR A 40 1.50 9.18 12.68
CA THR A 40 1.39 9.80 11.36
C THR A 40 0.08 9.36 10.67
N PRO A 41 -0.45 10.19 9.75
CA PRO A 41 -1.73 9.92 9.09
C PRO A 41 -1.84 8.51 8.52
N GLY A 42 -3.02 7.91 8.65
CA GLY A 42 -3.32 6.55 8.21
C GLY A 42 -3.14 5.46 9.27
N ARG A 43 -2.75 5.80 10.51
CA ARG A 43 -2.62 4.84 11.62
C ARG A 43 -3.57 5.11 12.78
N GLU A 44 -4.39 6.13 12.67
CA GLU A 44 -5.39 6.53 13.66
C GLU A 44 -6.42 5.42 13.89
N GLN A 45 -6.71 4.64 12.86
CA GLN A 45 -7.66 3.53 12.93
C GLN A 45 -7.16 2.44 13.87
N LEU A 46 -5.89 2.08 13.83
CA LEU A 46 -5.32 1.11 14.75
C LEU A 46 -5.40 1.61 16.20
N GLU A 47 -5.02 2.87 16.46
CA GLU A 47 -5.08 3.44 17.80
C GLU A 47 -6.53 3.46 18.35
N THR A 48 -7.51 3.72 17.49
CA THR A 48 -8.93 3.78 17.85
C THR A 48 -9.55 2.40 18.06
N LYS A 49 -9.24 1.44 17.18
CA LYS A 49 -9.84 0.09 17.19
C LYS A 49 -9.24 -0.81 18.26
N ASP A 50 -7.92 -0.78 18.38
CA ASP A 50 -7.16 -1.59 19.31
C ASP A 50 -5.99 -0.81 19.93
N PRO A 51 -6.26 -0.03 21.00
CA PRO A 51 -5.21 0.72 21.71
C PRO A 51 -4.07 -0.15 22.24
N ARG A 52 -4.36 -1.43 22.55
CA ARG A 52 -3.33 -2.37 23.01
C ARG A 52 -2.38 -2.73 21.88
N ALA A 53 -2.91 -3.17 20.72
CA ALA A 53 -2.11 -3.47 19.54
C ALA A 53 -1.32 -2.24 19.07
N PHE A 54 -1.91 -1.03 19.17
CA PHE A 54 -1.22 0.21 18.88
C PHE A 54 -0.03 0.45 19.82
N ASN A 55 -0.19 0.23 21.11
CA ASN A 55 0.92 0.37 22.07
C ASN A 55 2.01 -0.67 21.85
N GLU A 56 1.67 -1.92 21.50
CA GLU A 56 2.62 -2.96 21.11
C GLU A 56 3.39 -2.54 19.84
N PHE A 57 2.71 -2.00 18.84
CA PHE A 57 3.32 -1.46 17.62
C PHE A 57 4.30 -0.31 17.92
N VAL A 58 3.93 0.62 18.79
CA VAL A 58 4.82 1.71 19.25
C VAL A 58 6.06 1.15 19.95
N GLY A 59 5.87 0.16 20.83
CA GLY A 59 6.98 -0.51 21.53
C GLY A 59 7.97 -1.15 20.56
N GLN A 60 7.48 -1.89 19.57
CA GLN A 60 8.30 -2.52 18.53
C GLN A 60 9.05 -1.47 17.69
N LEU A 61 8.41 -0.35 17.36
CA LEU A 61 9.09 0.75 16.67
C LEU A 61 10.23 1.36 17.51
N ALA A 62 10.04 1.44 18.82
CA ALA A 62 11.05 1.98 19.74
C ALA A 62 12.30 1.08 19.87
N GLU A 63 12.17 -0.23 19.56
CA GLU A 63 13.30 -1.18 19.53
C GLU A 63 14.19 -1.03 18.30
N HIS A 64 13.75 -0.30 17.28
CA HIS A 64 14.53 -0.13 16.06
C HIS A 64 15.81 0.68 16.31
N SER A 65 16.87 0.33 15.57
CA SER A 65 18.03 1.20 15.48
C SER A 65 17.65 2.53 14.82
N ALA A 66 17.81 3.64 15.52
CA ALA A 66 17.52 4.98 14.98
C ALA A 66 18.32 5.26 13.69
N LYS A 67 19.63 4.88 13.69
CA LYS A 67 20.49 4.95 12.51
C LYS A 67 20.01 4.02 11.39
N GLY A 68 19.58 2.80 11.74
CA GLY A 68 19.02 1.84 10.77
C GLY A 68 17.75 2.36 10.10
N ALA A 69 16.82 2.93 10.87
CA ALA A 69 15.61 3.56 10.38
C ALA A 69 15.93 4.73 9.44
N ALA A 70 16.82 5.65 9.85
CA ALA A 70 17.24 6.77 9.01
C ALA A 70 17.91 6.31 7.70
N ASN A 71 18.78 5.30 7.77
CA ASN A 71 19.43 4.74 6.57
C ASN A 71 18.42 4.08 5.62
N THR A 72 17.40 3.38 6.15
CA THR A 72 16.33 2.78 5.35
C THR A 72 15.50 3.86 4.65
N LEU A 73 15.18 4.95 5.35
CA LEU A 73 14.47 6.09 4.77
C LEU A 73 15.26 6.69 3.60
N ARG A 74 16.56 6.98 3.79
CA ARG A 74 17.41 7.56 2.74
C ARG A 74 17.74 6.58 1.61
N GLY A 75 18.07 5.33 1.96
CA GLY A 75 18.55 4.33 1.01
C GLY A 75 17.44 3.65 0.20
N VAL A 76 16.25 3.53 0.76
CA VAL A 76 15.13 2.84 0.14
C VAL A 76 14.00 3.80 -0.20
N GLN A 77 13.41 4.46 0.81
CA GLN A 77 12.21 5.25 0.59
C GLN A 77 12.43 6.44 -0.34
N MET A 78 13.52 7.17 -0.18
CA MET A 78 13.86 8.31 -1.06
C MET A 78 14.27 7.89 -2.47
N ARG A 79 14.77 6.67 -2.66
CA ARG A 79 15.41 6.23 -3.92
C ARG A 79 14.56 5.25 -4.73
N ARG A 80 13.53 4.67 -4.14
CA ARG A 80 12.65 3.74 -4.87
C ARG A 80 11.97 4.45 -6.03
N PRO A 81 11.82 3.80 -7.19
CA PRO A 81 11.00 4.33 -8.27
C PRO A 81 9.54 4.41 -7.81
N SER A 82 8.80 5.36 -8.35
CA SER A 82 7.35 5.38 -8.21
C SER A 82 6.72 4.25 -9.02
N PRO A 83 5.62 3.63 -8.57
CA PRO A 83 4.85 2.70 -9.38
C PRO A 83 4.41 3.30 -10.72
N PHE A 84 4.10 4.58 -10.78
CA PHE A 84 3.73 5.28 -12.02
C PHE A 84 4.88 5.30 -13.05
N GLN A 85 6.12 5.39 -12.58
CA GLN A 85 7.31 5.33 -13.44
C GLN A 85 7.55 3.92 -14.00
N LEU A 86 6.96 2.89 -13.41
CA LEU A 86 7.10 1.48 -13.78
C LEU A 86 5.92 0.98 -14.63
N GLU A 87 5.03 1.85 -15.10
CA GLU A 87 3.81 1.47 -15.82
C GLU A 87 4.07 0.50 -16.97
N GLY A 88 5.10 0.76 -17.77
CA GLY A 88 5.46 -0.07 -18.93
C GLY A 88 5.90 -1.50 -18.57
N GLU A 89 6.49 -1.70 -17.38
CA GLU A 89 6.89 -3.02 -16.86
C GLU A 89 5.72 -3.69 -16.16
N LEU A 90 4.97 -2.94 -15.36
CA LEU A 90 3.78 -3.43 -14.65
C LEU A 90 2.69 -3.91 -15.60
N SER A 91 2.51 -3.26 -16.75
CA SER A 91 1.54 -3.68 -17.78
C SER A 91 1.83 -5.05 -18.42
N LYS A 92 3.06 -5.54 -18.26
CA LYS A 92 3.48 -6.86 -18.76
C LYS A 92 3.49 -7.94 -17.68
N LEU A 93 3.18 -7.58 -16.43
CA LEU A 93 3.25 -8.48 -15.30
C LEU A 93 2.08 -9.47 -15.31
N THR A 94 2.38 -10.75 -15.48
CA THR A 94 1.39 -11.84 -15.51
C THR A 94 1.35 -12.67 -14.23
N VAL A 95 2.27 -12.40 -13.30
CA VAL A 95 2.30 -13.08 -12.00
C VAL A 95 1.02 -12.75 -11.23
N PRO A 96 0.31 -13.75 -10.66
CA PRO A 96 -0.83 -13.50 -9.79
C PRO A 96 -0.53 -12.43 -8.75
N THR A 97 -1.35 -11.39 -8.70
CA THR A 97 -1.10 -10.23 -7.84
C THR A 97 -2.38 -9.86 -7.09
N LEU A 98 -2.31 -9.81 -5.77
CA LEU A 98 -3.37 -9.27 -4.92
C LEU A 98 -2.89 -7.95 -4.30
N ILE A 99 -3.65 -6.89 -4.55
CA ILE A 99 -3.45 -5.57 -3.98
C ILE A 99 -4.45 -5.40 -2.85
N MET A 100 -3.97 -5.03 -1.66
CA MET A 100 -4.84 -4.79 -0.50
C MET A 100 -4.45 -3.50 0.22
N HIS A 101 -5.41 -2.71 0.59
CA HIS A 101 -5.22 -1.53 1.47
C HIS A 101 -6.54 -1.13 2.15
N GLY A 102 -6.43 -0.26 3.14
CA GLY A 102 -7.61 0.34 3.80
C GLY A 102 -8.17 1.50 2.99
N ASP A 103 -9.47 1.75 3.12
CA ASP A 103 -10.16 2.87 2.46
C ASP A 103 -9.78 4.23 3.04
N GLU A 104 -9.21 4.25 4.24
CA GLU A 104 -8.74 5.47 4.92
C GLU A 104 -7.22 5.71 4.75
N ASP A 105 -6.49 4.81 4.08
CA ASP A 105 -5.11 5.04 3.62
C ASP A 105 -5.11 5.79 2.28
N ARG A 106 -5.43 7.08 2.32
CA ARG A 106 -5.63 7.93 1.13
C ARG A 106 -4.51 7.82 0.07
N PRO A 107 -3.20 7.87 0.44
CA PRO A 107 -2.15 7.73 -0.57
C PRO A 107 -2.13 6.36 -1.24
N ALA A 108 -2.52 5.30 -0.55
CA ALA A 108 -2.55 3.94 -1.09
C ALA A 108 -3.72 3.73 -2.06
N LEU A 109 -4.85 4.43 -1.88
CA LEU A 109 -6.04 4.30 -2.74
C LEU A 109 -5.72 4.62 -4.21
N ALA A 110 -5.10 5.77 -4.47
CA ALA A 110 -4.74 6.20 -5.82
C ALA A 110 -3.77 5.18 -6.47
N THR A 111 -2.70 4.86 -5.76
CA THR A 111 -1.69 3.89 -6.22
C THR A 111 -2.27 2.50 -6.40
N GLY A 112 -3.11 2.03 -5.48
CA GLY A 112 -3.76 0.71 -5.58
C GLY A 112 -4.68 0.61 -6.80
N THR A 113 -5.44 1.67 -7.08
CA THR A 113 -6.29 1.76 -8.28
C THR A 113 -5.46 1.78 -9.56
N PHE A 114 -4.37 2.53 -9.59
CA PHE A 114 -3.42 2.54 -10.70
C PHE A 114 -2.84 1.14 -10.95
N LEU A 115 -2.30 0.49 -9.92
CA LEU A 115 -1.75 -0.86 -10.02
C LEU A 115 -2.80 -1.87 -10.52
N LYS A 116 -4.06 -1.79 -10.02
CA LYS A 116 -5.16 -2.64 -10.48
C LYS A 116 -5.45 -2.45 -11.96
N ARG A 117 -5.39 -1.24 -12.46
CA ARG A 117 -5.65 -0.92 -13.88
C ARG A 117 -4.48 -1.36 -14.76
N THR A 118 -3.26 -1.18 -14.29
CA THR A 118 -2.04 -1.41 -15.07
C THR A 118 -1.65 -2.90 -15.12
N ILE A 119 -1.72 -3.63 -14.00
CA ILE A 119 -1.30 -5.04 -13.93
C ILE A 119 -2.43 -5.95 -14.43
N PRO A 120 -2.23 -6.72 -15.52
CA PRO A 120 -3.28 -7.56 -16.08
C PRO A 120 -3.79 -8.66 -15.14
N SER A 121 -2.92 -9.15 -14.25
CA SER A 121 -3.22 -10.22 -13.29
C SER A 121 -3.70 -9.73 -11.92
N ALA A 122 -3.85 -8.40 -11.72
CA ALA A 122 -4.15 -7.86 -10.40
C ALA A 122 -5.61 -8.03 -9.98
N GLY A 123 -5.83 -8.48 -8.74
CA GLY A 123 -7.03 -8.29 -7.94
C GLY A 123 -6.86 -7.11 -6.99
N LEU A 124 -7.94 -6.44 -6.63
CA LEU A 124 -7.93 -5.33 -5.67
C LEU A 124 -8.98 -5.58 -4.58
N ALA A 125 -8.54 -5.52 -3.32
CA ALA A 125 -9.42 -5.52 -2.17
C ALA A 125 -9.16 -4.25 -1.34
N VAL A 126 -10.22 -3.52 -1.04
CA VAL A 126 -10.19 -2.33 -0.19
C VAL A 126 -10.96 -2.64 1.07
N LEU A 127 -10.29 -2.59 2.22
CA LEU A 127 -10.89 -2.91 3.51
C LEU A 127 -11.58 -1.66 4.08
N PRO A 128 -12.87 -1.76 4.43
CA PRO A 128 -13.61 -0.61 4.94
C PRO A 128 -13.16 -0.20 6.33
N LYS A 129 -13.14 1.12 6.58
CA LYS A 129 -12.77 1.70 7.88
C LYS A 129 -11.40 1.26 8.38
N ALA A 130 -10.47 0.99 7.47
CA ALA A 130 -9.11 0.57 7.77
C ALA A 130 -8.11 1.58 7.20
N GLY A 131 -7.01 1.77 7.93
CA GLY A 131 -5.92 2.65 7.56
C GLY A 131 -4.75 1.89 6.93
N HIS A 132 -3.55 2.26 7.36
CA HIS A 132 -2.30 1.75 6.77
C HIS A 132 -1.89 0.36 7.24
N THR A 133 -2.32 -0.06 8.42
CA THR A 133 -1.90 -1.30 9.07
C THR A 133 -2.98 -2.38 9.02
N ILE A 134 -3.57 -2.58 7.84
CA ILE A 134 -4.73 -3.46 7.61
C ILE A 134 -4.56 -4.88 8.16
N ASN A 135 -3.34 -5.40 8.19
CA ASN A 135 -3.04 -6.73 8.73
C ASN A 135 -3.14 -6.80 10.26
N ILE A 136 -3.03 -5.67 10.94
CA ILE A 136 -3.17 -5.57 12.40
C ILE A 136 -4.58 -5.06 12.74
N GLU A 137 -5.10 -4.12 11.95
CA GLU A 137 -6.42 -3.52 12.16
C GLU A 137 -7.57 -4.50 11.89
N GLU A 138 -7.44 -5.31 10.84
CA GLU A 138 -8.47 -6.26 10.38
C GLU A 138 -7.86 -7.65 10.08
N PRO A 139 -7.21 -8.31 11.07
CA PRO A 139 -6.44 -9.53 10.82
C PRO A 139 -7.28 -10.68 10.28
N ALA A 140 -8.53 -10.81 10.72
CA ALA A 140 -9.41 -11.88 10.24
C ALA A 140 -9.74 -11.72 8.75
N LEU A 141 -10.13 -10.51 8.32
CA LEU A 141 -10.46 -10.20 6.95
C LEU A 141 -9.21 -10.26 6.05
N PHE A 142 -8.10 -9.71 6.52
CA PHE A 142 -6.82 -9.76 5.82
C PHE A 142 -6.37 -11.19 5.55
N ASN A 143 -6.37 -12.05 6.57
CA ASN A 143 -5.97 -13.45 6.43
C ASN A 143 -6.94 -14.25 5.55
N MET A 144 -8.24 -14.01 5.63
CA MET A 144 -9.24 -14.63 4.78
C MET A 144 -8.97 -14.32 3.29
N LEU A 145 -8.73 -13.06 2.95
CA LEU A 145 -8.43 -12.63 1.58
C LEU A 145 -7.12 -13.24 1.06
N LEU A 146 -6.08 -13.31 1.91
CA LEU A 146 -4.82 -13.98 1.54
C LEU A 146 -5.02 -15.47 1.29
N GLN A 147 -5.75 -16.16 2.15
CA GLN A 147 -6.01 -17.59 2.02
C GLN A 147 -6.80 -17.91 0.76
N ASP A 148 -7.84 -17.13 0.45
CA ASP A 148 -8.61 -17.27 -0.77
C ASP A 148 -7.75 -17.01 -2.02
N PHE A 149 -6.92 -15.96 -1.98
CA PHE A 149 -5.97 -15.66 -3.05
C PHE A 149 -5.03 -16.83 -3.31
N PHE A 150 -4.32 -17.32 -2.29
CA PHE A 150 -3.41 -18.45 -2.45
C PHE A 150 -4.11 -19.71 -2.93
N THR A 151 -5.27 -20.04 -2.36
CA THR A 151 -6.07 -21.18 -2.79
C THR A 151 -6.49 -21.07 -4.26
N THR A 152 -6.86 -19.87 -4.69
CA THR A 152 -7.28 -19.61 -6.08
C THR A 152 -6.10 -19.72 -7.04
N VAL A 153 -4.93 -19.22 -6.64
CA VAL A 153 -3.68 -19.34 -7.41
C VAL A 153 -3.24 -20.79 -7.52
N ASP A 154 -3.18 -21.53 -6.41
CA ASP A 154 -2.73 -22.92 -6.37
C ASP A 154 -3.61 -23.84 -7.21
N ASN A 155 -4.91 -23.53 -7.30
CA ASN A 155 -5.86 -24.23 -8.17
C ASN A 155 -5.84 -23.76 -9.64
N GLY A 156 -4.93 -22.87 -10.03
CA GLY A 156 -4.82 -22.36 -11.40
C GLY A 156 -6.01 -21.51 -11.85
N ARG A 157 -6.80 -20.97 -10.92
CA ARG A 157 -8.03 -20.20 -11.22
C ARG A 157 -7.83 -18.68 -11.20
N TRP A 158 -6.65 -18.19 -10.85
CA TRP A 158 -6.34 -16.76 -10.90
C TRP A 158 -5.93 -16.38 -12.32
N SER A 159 -6.88 -15.98 -13.13
CA SER A 159 -6.68 -15.63 -14.54
C SER A 159 -6.31 -14.16 -14.73
N LEU A 160 -5.78 -13.85 -15.90
CA LEU A 160 -5.64 -12.45 -16.35
C LEU A 160 -7.04 -11.81 -16.50
N ARG A 161 -7.06 -10.50 -16.44
CA ARG A 161 -8.27 -9.70 -16.65
C ARG A 161 -8.86 -9.99 -18.02
N ASP A 162 -10.17 -10.14 -18.06
CA ASP A 162 -10.89 -10.28 -19.33
C ASP A 162 -10.81 -8.95 -20.11
N LYS A 163 -10.29 -9.00 -21.32
CA LYS A 163 -10.11 -7.82 -22.17
C LYS A 163 -11.44 -7.10 -22.47
N ARG A 164 -12.57 -7.81 -22.41
CA ARG A 164 -13.89 -7.19 -22.58
C ARG A 164 -14.21 -6.18 -21.48
N SER A 165 -13.60 -6.33 -20.30
CA SER A 165 -13.77 -5.40 -19.18
C SER A 165 -12.96 -4.11 -19.31
N GLU A 166 -12.08 -4.01 -20.31
CA GLU A 166 -11.23 -2.85 -20.56
C GLU A 166 -11.84 -1.85 -21.56
N GLY A 167 -12.90 -2.27 -22.23
CA GLY A 167 -13.61 -1.42 -23.20
C GLY A 167 -14.41 -0.30 -22.55
N PRO A 168 -14.85 0.68 -23.34
CA PRO A 168 -15.76 1.71 -22.87
C PRO A 168 -17.05 1.10 -22.35
N VAL A 169 -17.57 1.64 -21.24
CA VAL A 169 -18.89 1.25 -20.74
C VAL A 169 -19.94 1.81 -21.71
N VAL A 170 -20.44 0.97 -22.61
CA VAL A 170 -21.50 1.29 -23.55
C VAL A 170 -22.76 0.58 -23.07
N LEU A 171 -23.80 1.32 -22.76
CA LEU A 171 -25.08 0.75 -22.28
C LEU A 171 -25.78 -0.10 -23.37
N LEU A 172 -25.54 0.25 -24.63
CA LEU A 172 -26.01 -0.50 -25.81
C LEU A 172 -24.83 -0.65 -26.77
N ASN A 173 -24.53 -1.90 -27.14
CA ASN A 173 -23.54 -2.14 -28.18
C ASN A 173 -24.35 -2.35 -29.50
N PRO A 174 -24.29 -1.42 -30.47
CA PRO A 174 -25.02 -1.50 -31.72
C PRO A 174 -24.68 -2.76 -32.53
N GLU A 175 -23.55 -3.40 -32.26
CA GLU A 175 -23.11 -4.60 -32.96
C GLU A 175 -23.79 -5.90 -32.44
N ASN A 176 -24.51 -5.84 -31.32
CA ASN A 176 -25.23 -6.99 -30.76
C ASN A 176 -26.72 -7.06 -31.16
N GLU A 177 -27.20 -6.21 -32.06
CA GLU A 177 -28.57 -6.17 -32.55
C GLU A 177 -28.74 -6.84 -33.92
N SER A 178 -27.84 -7.75 -34.31
CA SER A 178 -27.93 -8.51 -35.57
C SER A 178 -28.10 -10.00 -35.32
#